data_e555c66a9db8a7388760b8da239437a0
#
_entry.id   e555c66a9db8a7388760b8da239437a0
#
_cell.length_a   1.000
_cell.length_b   1.000
_cell.length_c   1.000
_cell.angle_alpha   90.00
_cell.angle_beta   90.00
_cell.angle_gamma   90.00
#
_symmetry.space_group_name_H-M   'P 1'
#
loop_
_entity.id
_entity.type
_entity.pdbx_description
1 polymer ?
#
loop_
_entity_poly.entity_id
_entity_poly.type
_entity_poly.pdbx_seq_one_letter_code
_entity_poly.pdbx_strand_id
1 'polypeptide(L)'
;MSIVIDASVALKWVLDEPETEAALALRNEQLIAPELWLAEAANALWRHVKLGEITAEQALARVSELVNAPVASLPIEPHVLRALNLATEIGHPVYDCVYLALALYHDTHVITDDRRFAAAAAQPELAGRVRLLGS
;
A
#
# COMPACT_ATOMS: atom_id res chain seq x y z
N MET A 1 14.71 -10.14 -3.57
CA MET A 1 14.42 -8.72 -3.35
C MET A 1 12.97 -8.54 -2.97
N SER A 2 12.71 -7.79 -1.92
CA SER A 2 11.35 -7.54 -1.47
C SER A 2 10.76 -6.30 -2.16
N ILE A 3 9.46 -6.31 -2.40
CA ILE A 3 8.72 -5.18 -2.97
C ILE A 3 7.76 -4.68 -1.90
N VAL A 4 7.69 -3.36 -1.71
CA VAL A 4 6.69 -2.77 -0.81
C VAL A 4 5.39 -2.56 -1.58
N ILE A 5 4.29 -3.06 -1.04
CA ILE A 5 2.96 -2.77 -1.59
C ILE A 5 2.18 -1.94 -0.59
N ASP A 6 1.31 -1.07 -1.07
CA ASP A 6 0.40 -0.37 -0.19
C ASP A 6 -0.98 -1.04 -0.17
N ALA A 7 -1.85 -0.54 0.72
CA ALA A 7 -3.17 -1.14 0.91
C ALA A 7 -4.02 -1.08 -0.37
N SER A 8 -3.82 -0.06 -1.22
CA SER A 8 -4.60 0.08 -2.46
C SER A 8 -4.39 -1.09 -3.42
N VAL A 9 -3.18 -1.66 -3.42
CA VAL A 9 -2.84 -2.84 -4.24
C VAL A 9 -3.42 -4.10 -3.63
N ALA A 10 -3.20 -4.30 -2.32
CA ALA A 10 -3.70 -5.49 -1.62
C ALA A 10 -5.22 -5.61 -1.68
N LEU A 11 -5.94 -4.49 -1.63
CA LEU A 11 -7.40 -4.48 -1.74
C LEU A 11 -7.90 -5.12 -3.04
N LYS A 12 -7.13 -5.07 -4.11
CA LYS A 12 -7.51 -5.67 -5.38
C LYS A 12 -7.51 -7.20 -5.34
N TRP A 13 -6.93 -7.80 -4.32
CA TRP A 13 -6.98 -9.24 -4.11
C TRP A 13 -8.34 -9.71 -3.58
N VAL A 14 -9.09 -8.80 -2.95
CA VAL A 14 -10.36 -9.11 -2.30
C VAL A 14 -11.54 -8.29 -2.84
N LEU A 15 -11.26 -7.33 -3.71
CA LEU A 15 -12.29 -6.52 -4.40
C LEU A 15 -12.08 -6.65 -5.90
N ASP A 16 -13.20 -6.70 -6.63
CA ASP A 16 -13.16 -6.71 -8.10
C ASP A 16 -12.99 -5.27 -8.59
N GLU A 17 -11.77 -4.91 -8.92
CA GLU A 17 -11.39 -3.57 -9.35
C GLU A 17 -10.51 -3.64 -10.60
N PRO A 18 -10.32 -2.52 -11.33
CA PRO A 18 -9.34 -2.49 -12.41
C PRO A 18 -7.96 -2.91 -11.93
N GLU A 19 -7.19 -3.57 -12.79
CA GLU A 19 -5.82 -4.01 -12.50
C GLU A 19 -5.72 -5.17 -11.51
N THR A 20 -6.83 -5.87 -11.23
CA THR A 20 -6.81 -7.02 -10.31
C THR A 20 -5.81 -8.09 -10.75
N GLU A 21 -5.70 -8.37 -12.06
CA GLU A 21 -4.74 -9.35 -12.55
C GLU A 21 -3.30 -8.95 -12.25
N ALA A 22 -2.96 -7.67 -12.45
CA ALA A 22 -1.62 -7.17 -12.14
C ALA A 22 -1.32 -7.28 -10.64
N ALA A 23 -2.32 -6.97 -9.79
CA ALA A 23 -2.17 -7.10 -8.34
C ALA A 23 -1.98 -8.57 -7.93
N LEU A 24 -2.74 -9.49 -8.52
CA LEU A 24 -2.62 -10.92 -8.22
C LEU A 24 -1.26 -11.48 -8.62
N ALA A 25 -0.69 -11.01 -9.73
CA ALA A 25 0.63 -11.44 -10.17
C ALA A 25 1.72 -11.10 -9.15
N LEU A 26 1.56 -10.00 -8.41
CA LEU A 26 2.52 -9.59 -7.36
C LEU A 26 2.61 -10.60 -6.22
N ARG A 27 1.59 -11.42 -5.99
CA ARG A 27 1.61 -12.41 -4.91
C ARG A 27 2.72 -13.46 -5.08
N ASN A 28 3.32 -13.56 -6.26
CA ASN A 28 4.44 -14.45 -6.52
C ASN A 28 5.79 -13.84 -6.11
N GLU A 29 5.78 -12.56 -5.73
CA GLU A 29 6.98 -11.85 -5.28
C GLU A 29 7.07 -11.89 -3.75
N GLN A 30 8.23 -11.51 -3.21
CA GLN A 30 8.38 -11.27 -1.78
C GLN A 30 7.81 -9.90 -1.46
N LEU A 31 6.70 -9.86 -0.73
CA LEU A 31 6.00 -8.63 -0.42
C LEU A 31 6.16 -8.23 1.03
N ILE A 32 6.44 -6.95 1.24
CA ILE A 32 6.52 -6.34 2.57
C ILE A 32 5.63 -5.10 2.59
N ALA A 33 5.18 -4.72 3.78
CA ALA A 33 4.40 -3.51 4.00
C ALA A 33 4.54 -3.06 5.45
N PRO A 34 4.41 -1.76 5.74
CA PRO A 34 4.36 -1.31 7.12
C PRO A 34 3.07 -1.81 7.78
N GLU A 35 3.12 -2.08 9.08
CA GLU A 35 1.99 -2.65 9.84
C GLU A 35 0.66 -1.94 9.61
N LEU A 36 0.69 -0.65 9.31
CA LEU A 36 -0.54 0.14 9.09
C LEU A 36 -1.37 -0.34 7.89
N TRP A 37 -0.80 -1.14 7.00
CA TRP A 37 -1.49 -1.52 5.76
C TRP A 37 -2.81 -2.26 6.00
N LEU A 38 -2.86 -3.12 7.02
CA LEU A 38 -4.10 -3.85 7.34
C LEU A 38 -5.19 -2.93 7.87
N ALA A 39 -4.81 -1.96 8.72
CA ALA A 39 -5.77 -0.98 9.23
C ALA A 39 -6.30 -0.09 8.09
N GLU A 40 -5.44 0.31 7.17
CA GLU A 40 -5.86 1.10 6.01
C GLU A 40 -6.79 0.30 5.11
N ALA A 41 -6.46 -0.96 4.85
CA ALA A 41 -7.32 -1.84 4.06
C ALA A 41 -8.68 -2.05 4.73
N ALA A 42 -8.69 -2.29 6.04
CA ALA A 42 -9.93 -2.43 6.81
C ALA A 42 -10.78 -1.16 6.72
N ASN A 43 -10.15 0.02 6.80
CA ASN A 43 -10.86 1.29 6.68
C ASN A 43 -11.47 1.48 5.29
N ALA A 44 -10.77 1.07 4.24
CA ALA A 44 -11.31 1.11 2.89
C ALA A 44 -12.52 0.19 2.73
N LEU A 45 -12.46 -1.01 3.30
CA LEU A 45 -13.59 -1.94 3.29
C LEU A 45 -14.78 -1.38 4.09
N TRP A 46 -14.52 -0.72 5.21
CA TRP A 46 -15.57 -0.02 5.96
C TRP A 46 -16.29 1.02 5.10
N ARG A 47 -15.56 1.79 4.29
CA ARG A 47 -16.17 2.77 3.39
C ARG A 47 -17.10 2.10 2.37
N HIS A 48 -16.73 0.92 1.85
CA HIS A 48 -17.60 0.15 0.95
C HIS A 48 -18.88 -0.31 1.66
N VAL A 49 -18.78 -0.71 2.93
CA VAL A 49 -19.97 -1.04 3.74
C VAL A 49 -20.85 0.18 3.90
N LYS A 50 -20.26 1.32 4.25
CA LYS A 50 -20.98 2.58 4.46
C LYS A 50 -21.73 3.01 3.20
N LEU A 51 -21.16 2.77 2.03
CA LEU A 51 -21.78 3.10 0.75
C LEU A 51 -22.80 2.05 0.28
N GLY A 52 -22.98 0.96 1.04
CA GLY A 52 -23.92 -0.10 0.69
C GLY A 52 -23.42 -1.04 -0.41
N GLU A 53 -22.16 -1.01 -0.76
CA GLU A 53 -21.59 -1.83 -1.84
C GLU A 53 -21.31 -3.27 -1.40
N ILE A 54 -20.98 -3.45 -0.12
CA ILE A 54 -20.78 -4.76 0.49
C ILE A 54 -21.42 -4.78 1.88
N THR A 55 -21.67 -5.96 2.41
CA THR A 55 -22.17 -6.11 3.78
C THR A 55 -21.01 -6.07 4.78
N ALA A 56 -21.33 -5.79 6.07
CA ALA A 56 -20.34 -5.85 7.14
C ALA A 56 -19.71 -7.25 7.25
N GLU A 57 -20.52 -8.29 7.06
CA GLU A 57 -20.05 -9.67 7.10
C GLU A 57 -19.06 -9.96 5.97
N GLN A 58 -19.35 -9.47 4.76
CA GLN A 58 -18.43 -9.60 3.62
C GLN A 58 -17.12 -8.85 3.89
N ALA A 59 -17.18 -7.66 4.48
CA ALA A 59 -15.99 -6.89 4.81
C ALA A 59 -15.09 -7.65 5.79
N LEU A 60 -15.68 -8.24 6.84
CA LEU A 60 -14.94 -9.05 7.80
C LEU A 60 -14.25 -10.24 7.14
N ALA A 61 -14.95 -10.93 6.23
CA ALA A 61 -14.38 -12.06 5.51
C ALA A 61 -13.18 -11.63 4.66
N ARG A 62 -13.27 -10.48 4.00
CA ARG A 62 -12.20 -9.96 3.15
C ARG A 62 -10.99 -9.50 3.93
N VAL A 63 -11.18 -8.83 5.08
CA VAL A 63 -10.06 -8.49 5.97
C VAL A 63 -9.37 -9.76 6.47
N SER A 64 -10.14 -10.78 6.81
CA SER A 64 -9.57 -12.07 7.23
C SER A 64 -8.68 -12.69 6.15
N GLU A 65 -9.08 -12.60 4.90
CA GLU A 65 -8.25 -13.04 3.77
C GLU A 65 -6.94 -12.24 3.69
N LEU A 66 -7.02 -10.92 3.91
CA LEU A 66 -5.83 -10.05 3.88
C LEU A 66 -4.87 -10.36 5.04
N VAL A 67 -5.39 -10.67 6.22
CA VAL A 67 -4.57 -11.06 7.36
C VAL A 67 -3.73 -12.30 7.02
N ASN A 68 -4.26 -13.20 6.21
CA ASN A 68 -3.58 -14.44 5.80
C ASN A 68 -2.83 -14.30 4.46
N ALA A 69 -2.81 -13.12 3.86
CA ALA A 69 -2.13 -12.89 2.60
C ALA A 69 -0.59 -12.94 2.75
N PRO A 70 0.15 -13.22 1.66
CA PRO A 70 1.60 -13.39 1.73
C PRO A 70 2.34 -12.05 1.76
N VAL A 71 2.06 -11.22 2.77
CA VAL A 71 2.71 -9.93 3.00
C VAL A 71 3.34 -9.93 4.38
N ALA A 72 4.63 -9.65 4.46
CA ALA A 72 5.30 -9.48 5.74
C ALA A 72 5.04 -8.07 6.25
N SER A 73 4.35 -7.94 7.39
CA SER A 73 4.09 -6.66 8.05
C SER A 73 5.28 -6.27 8.92
N LEU A 74 5.79 -5.08 8.72
CA LEU A 74 6.99 -4.59 9.40
C LEU A 74 6.66 -3.38 10.28
N PRO A 75 7.42 -3.17 11.39
CA PRO A 75 7.17 -2.06 12.31
C PRO A 75 7.27 -0.69 11.65
N ILE A 76 6.43 0.23 12.07
CA ILE A 76 6.38 1.60 11.56
C ILE A 76 7.39 2.50 12.24
N GLU A 77 7.58 2.31 13.55
CA GLU A 77 8.35 3.23 14.39
C GLU A 77 9.72 3.61 13.81
N PRO A 78 10.52 2.70 13.28
CA PRO A 78 11.84 3.06 12.74
C PRO A 78 11.79 4.03 11.56
N HIS A 79 10.62 4.19 10.92
CA HIS A 79 10.48 4.95 9.68
C HIS A 79 9.71 6.25 9.84
N VAL A 80 9.17 6.54 11.03
CA VAL A 80 8.27 7.68 11.22
C VAL A 80 8.96 9.02 10.99
N LEU A 81 10.17 9.20 11.51
CA LEU A 81 10.91 10.47 11.33
C LEU A 81 11.23 10.72 9.87
N ARG A 82 11.70 9.71 9.17
CA ARG A 82 11.99 9.84 7.73
C ARG A 82 10.73 10.08 6.92
N ALA A 83 9.64 9.42 7.28
CA ALA A 83 8.35 9.61 6.63
C ALA A 83 7.87 11.06 6.77
N LEU A 84 8.02 11.67 7.94
CA LEU A 84 7.65 13.07 8.14
C LEU A 84 8.50 14.00 7.27
N ASN A 85 9.81 13.76 7.21
CA ASN A 85 10.69 14.54 6.35
C ASN A 85 10.30 14.41 4.87
N LEU A 86 10.03 13.20 4.41
CA LEU A 86 9.57 12.96 3.04
C LEU A 86 8.26 13.70 2.76
N ALA A 87 7.31 13.61 3.69
CA ALA A 87 6.00 14.26 3.56
C ALA A 87 6.16 15.78 3.37
N THR A 88 7.05 16.42 4.14
CA THR A 88 7.30 17.85 3.99
C THR A 88 8.01 18.19 2.68
N GLU A 89 8.91 17.34 2.21
CA GLU A 89 9.64 17.54 0.95
C GLU A 89 8.73 17.42 -0.28
N ILE A 90 7.90 16.37 -0.31
CA ILE A 90 7.10 16.09 -1.50
C ILE A 90 5.67 16.59 -1.42
N GLY A 91 5.25 17.15 -0.26
CA GLY A 91 3.91 17.69 -0.08
C GLY A 91 2.82 16.62 -0.12
N HIS A 92 3.06 15.47 0.53
CA HIS A 92 2.14 14.34 0.52
C HIS A 92 1.95 13.80 1.94
N PRO A 93 0.77 13.24 2.28
CA PRO A 93 0.51 12.76 3.64
C PRO A 93 1.52 11.75 4.17
N VAL A 94 1.78 11.82 5.48
CA VAL A 94 2.78 10.98 6.16
C VAL A 94 2.49 9.48 5.99
N TYR A 95 1.23 9.07 5.99
CA TYR A 95 0.88 7.65 5.90
C TYR A 95 1.50 6.98 4.67
N ASP A 96 1.37 7.58 3.49
CA ASP A 96 1.99 7.05 2.27
C ASP A 96 3.50 7.14 2.32
N CYS A 97 4.03 8.17 2.97
CA CYS A 97 5.47 8.35 3.12
C CYS A 97 6.11 7.31 4.04
N VAL A 98 5.35 6.65 4.90
CA VAL A 98 5.83 5.49 5.67
C VAL A 98 6.17 4.34 4.72
N TYR A 99 5.32 4.08 3.73
CA TYR A 99 5.62 3.06 2.71
C TYR A 99 6.89 3.41 1.93
N LEU A 100 7.03 4.67 1.55
CA LEU A 100 8.22 5.13 0.82
C LEU A 100 9.48 5.01 1.69
N ALA A 101 9.41 5.41 2.94
CA ALA A 101 10.54 5.29 3.87
C ALA A 101 10.96 3.82 4.04
N LEU A 102 10.00 2.91 4.16
CA LEU A 102 10.28 1.48 4.23
C LEU A 102 10.98 0.98 2.97
N ALA A 103 10.50 1.41 1.79
CA ALA A 103 11.11 1.02 0.52
C ALA A 103 12.55 1.53 0.41
N LEU A 104 12.80 2.77 0.81
CA LEU A 104 14.14 3.34 0.78
C LEU A 104 15.09 2.60 1.73
N TYR A 105 14.60 2.23 2.91
CA TYR A 105 15.38 1.47 3.87
C TYR A 105 15.83 0.11 3.32
N HIS A 106 14.95 -0.55 2.58
CA HIS A 106 15.24 -1.87 1.97
C HIS A 106 15.80 -1.77 0.56
N ASP A 107 16.10 -0.56 0.09
CA ASP A 107 16.59 -0.30 -1.27
C ASP A 107 15.71 -0.94 -2.35
N THR A 108 14.42 -0.73 -2.23
CA THR A 108 13.42 -1.21 -3.17
C THR A 108 12.43 -0.09 -3.51
N HIS A 109 11.28 -0.44 -4.03
CA HIS A 109 10.24 0.51 -4.43
C HIS A 109 8.89 0.12 -3.88
N VAL A 110 7.96 1.08 -3.88
CA VAL A 110 6.56 0.87 -3.53
C VAL A 110 5.76 0.70 -4.82
N ILE A 111 4.86 -0.27 -4.84
CA ILE A 111 3.82 -0.35 -5.87
C ILE A 111 2.51 0.12 -5.26
N THR A 112 1.88 1.07 -5.91
CA THR A 112 0.64 1.72 -5.47
C THR A 112 -0.35 1.84 -6.63
N ASP A 113 -1.64 1.97 -6.29
CA ASP A 113 -2.69 2.34 -7.26
C ASP A 113 -3.01 3.84 -7.16
N ASP A 114 -2.36 4.56 -6.26
CA ASP A 114 -2.61 5.98 -6.01
C ASP A 114 -1.73 6.86 -6.92
N ARG A 115 -2.37 7.48 -7.91
CA ARG A 115 -1.69 8.36 -8.87
C ARG A 115 -1.12 9.61 -8.21
N ARG A 116 -1.77 10.12 -7.16
CA ARG A 116 -1.29 11.31 -6.45
C ARG A 116 0.01 11.01 -5.73
N PHE A 117 0.10 9.85 -5.11
CA PHE A 117 1.33 9.42 -4.43
C PHE A 117 2.47 9.26 -5.44
N ALA A 118 2.24 8.54 -6.52
CA ALA A 118 3.26 8.36 -7.55
C ALA A 118 3.72 9.70 -8.14
N ALA A 119 2.80 10.63 -8.37
CA ALA A 119 3.14 11.95 -8.89
C ALA A 119 3.94 12.78 -7.88
N ALA A 120 3.56 12.75 -6.60
CA ALA A 120 4.27 13.49 -5.55
C ALA A 120 5.71 13.00 -5.38
N ALA A 121 5.94 11.71 -5.55
CA ALA A 121 7.26 11.10 -5.41
C ALA A 121 8.08 11.07 -6.72
N ALA A 122 7.61 11.75 -7.78
CA ALA A 122 8.28 11.77 -9.08
C ALA A 122 9.42 12.80 -9.14
N GLN A 123 10.14 13.00 -8.04
CA GLN A 123 11.31 13.89 -7.98
C GLN A 123 12.58 13.11 -8.36
N PRO A 124 13.61 13.78 -8.89
CA PRO A 124 14.83 13.08 -9.33
C PRO A 124 15.45 12.18 -8.26
N GLU A 125 15.47 12.61 -7.00
CA GLU A 125 16.08 11.87 -5.89
C GLU A 125 15.30 10.60 -5.56
N LEU A 126 14.02 10.54 -5.96
CA LEU A 126 13.11 9.43 -5.67
C LEU A 126 12.68 8.67 -6.93
N ALA A 127 13.35 8.92 -8.04
CA ALA A 127 12.98 8.33 -9.33
C ALA A 127 12.87 6.80 -9.24
N GLY A 128 11.73 6.27 -9.64
CA GLY A 128 11.47 4.83 -9.64
C GLY A 128 11.18 4.22 -8.27
N ARG A 129 11.11 5.03 -7.21
CA ARG A 129 10.82 4.52 -5.86
C ARG A 129 9.33 4.33 -5.57
N VAL A 130 8.47 5.02 -6.29
CA VAL A 130 7.01 4.80 -6.22
C VAL A 130 6.53 4.54 -7.64
N ARG A 131 5.94 3.37 -7.87
CA ARG A 131 5.50 2.93 -9.19
C ARG A 131 4.02 2.59 -9.16
N LEU A 132 3.33 3.01 -10.21
CA LEU A 132 1.93 2.62 -10.34
C LEU A 132 1.79 1.16 -10.73
N LEU A 133 0.76 0.51 -10.17
CA LEU A 133 0.40 -0.86 -10.52
C LEU A 133 0.09 -0.93 -12.02
N GLY A 134 0.64 -1.93 -12.69
CA GLY A 134 0.40 -2.16 -14.11
C GLY A 134 1.22 -1.27 -15.06
N SER A 135 2.12 -0.47 -14.53
CA SER A 135 2.98 0.38 -15.36
C SER A 135 4.32 -0.28 -15.69
#